data_244c2ecaf6d0735f73b7887199d6b542
#
_entry.id   244c2ecaf6d0735f73b7887199d6b542
#
_cell.length_a   1.000
_cell.length_b   1.000
_cell.length_c   1.000
_cell.angle_alpha   90.00
_cell.angle_beta   90.00
_cell.angle_gamma   90.00
#
_symmetry.space_group_name_H-M   'P 1'
#
loop_
_entity.id
_entity.type
_entity.pdbx_description
1 polymer ?
#
loop_
_entity_poly.entity_id
_entity_poly.type
_entity_poly.pdbx_seq_one_letter_code
_entity_poly.pdbx_strand_id
1 'polypeptide(L)'
;MAVYKNITTGTTTTIIAKGGSSGGGISSISISNVDGHQADNVCVFLEDSLASINTDAGNNKFYFIKDVDIPVGTTLVLSDNVSFNKNQYNLRIITQNASDGGTPNLSIIIK
;
A
#
# COMPACT_ATOMS: atom_id res chain seq x y z
N MET A 1 3.63 -3.94 -17.04
CA MET A 1 4.07 -4.61 -15.79
C MET A 1 2.87 -4.77 -14.87
N ALA A 2 2.74 -5.90 -14.22
CA ALA A 2 1.68 -6.13 -13.24
C ALA A 2 2.27 -6.78 -11.99
N VAL A 3 1.80 -6.34 -10.83
CA VAL A 3 2.22 -6.90 -9.54
C VAL A 3 0.97 -7.34 -8.80
N TYR A 4 1.02 -8.53 -8.25
CA TYR A 4 -0.08 -9.14 -7.50
C TYR A 4 0.38 -9.45 -6.10
N LYS A 5 -0.37 -9.02 -5.09
CA LYS A 5 -0.05 -9.27 -3.69
C LYS A 5 -1.32 -9.59 -2.91
N ASN A 6 -1.18 -10.50 -1.97
CA ASN A 6 -2.20 -10.73 -0.95
C ASN A 6 -1.66 -10.25 0.40
N ILE A 7 -2.44 -9.46 1.11
CA ILE A 7 -2.07 -8.93 2.41
C ILE A 7 -2.96 -9.60 3.46
N THR A 8 -2.32 -10.37 4.31
CA THR A 8 -3.03 -11.13 5.36
C THR A 8 -2.49 -10.82 6.75
N THR A 9 -1.67 -9.79 6.88
CA THR A 9 -1.13 -9.38 8.18
C THR A 9 -1.33 -7.90 8.39
N GLY A 10 -1.42 -7.48 9.63
CA GLY A 10 -1.55 -6.06 9.99
C GLY A 10 -0.24 -5.30 10.03
N THR A 11 0.84 -5.88 9.54
CA THR A 11 2.16 -5.22 9.52
C THR A 11 2.39 -4.51 8.20
N THR A 12 3.37 -3.61 8.20
CA THR A 12 3.76 -2.92 6.97
C THR A 12 4.37 -3.90 5.98
N THR A 13 3.89 -3.86 4.75
CA THR A 13 4.37 -4.72 3.68
C THR A 13 4.91 -3.87 2.54
N THR A 14 6.09 -4.22 2.02
CA THR A 14 6.63 -3.58 0.83
C THR A 14 6.02 -4.23 -0.39
N ILE A 15 5.33 -3.42 -1.21
CA ILE A 15 4.70 -3.91 -2.43
C ILE A 15 5.69 -3.85 -3.59
N ILE A 16 6.37 -2.73 -3.74
CA ILE A 16 7.40 -2.55 -4.76
C ILE A 16 8.64 -2.04 -4.06
N ALA A 17 9.70 -2.82 -4.12
CA ALA A 17 10.95 -2.47 -3.46
C ALA A 17 11.72 -1.44 -4.27
N LYS A 18 12.38 -0.55 -3.58
CA LYS A 18 13.30 0.41 -4.16
C LYS A 18 14.35 -0.29 -5.02
N GLY A 19 14.62 0.27 -6.18
CA GLY A 19 15.67 -0.26 -7.08
C GLY A 19 15.30 -1.53 -7.81
N GLY A 20 14.08 -2.02 -7.62
CA GLY A 20 13.63 -3.22 -8.31
C GLY A 20 13.37 -2.96 -9.78
N SER A 21 13.19 -4.05 -10.54
CA SER A 21 12.86 -3.96 -11.96
C SER A 21 11.40 -3.56 -12.18
N SER A 22 10.56 -3.70 -11.17
CA SER A 22 9.13 -3.33 -11.23
C SER A 22 8.91 -1.98 -10.59
N GLY A 23 7.91 -1.26 -11.04
CA GLY A 23 7.51 -0.01 -10.43
C GLY A 23 7.91 1.22 -11.20
N GLY A 24 7.63 2.38 -10.65
CA GLY A 24 7.91 3.67 -11.28
C GLY A 24 6.78 4.16 -12.14
N GLY A 25 6.42 3.45 -13.18
CA GLY A 25 5.30 3.80 -14.06
C GLY A 25 4.07 2.96 -13.74
N ILE A 26 3.23 3.43 -12.84
CA ILE A 26 2.03 2.71 -12.40
C ILE A 26 0.79 3.42 -12.96
N SER A 27 -0.05 2.68 -13.68
CA SER A 27 -1.31 3.21 -14.20
C SER A 27 -2.41 3.15 -13.15
N SER A 28 -2.44 2.07 -12.37
CA SER A 28 -3.50 1.90 -11.36
C SER A 28 -3.06 0.96 -10.26
N ILE A 29 -3.66 1.17 -9.09
CA ILE A 29 -3.57 0.26 -7.95
C ILE A 29 -4.99 -0.11 -7.56
N SER A 30 -5.30 -1.40 -7.56
CA SER A 30 -6.60 -1.92 -7.11
C SER A 30 -6.40 -2.67 -5.81
N ILE A 31 -7.19 -2.32 -4.80
CA ILE A 31 -7.14 -2.96 -3.48
C ILE A 31 -8.53 -3.48 -3.16
N SER A 32 -8.68 -4.80 -3.11
CA SER A 32 -9.98 -5.44 -2.86
C SER A 32 -10.00 -6.03 -1.48
N ASN A 33 -11.04 -5.71 -0.70
CA ASN A 33 -11.26 -6.36 0.58
C ASN A 33 -11.98 -7.68 0.33
N VAL A 34 -11.24 -8.77 0.46
CA VAL A 34 -11.77 -10.14 0.30
C VAL A 34 -12.04 -10.78 1.65
N ASP A 35 -11.93 -10.03 2.73
CA ASP A 35 -12.36 -10.48 4.04
C ASP A 35 -13.89 -10.67 4.03
N GLY A 36 -14.36 -11.72 4.64
CA GLY A 36 -15.80 -12.02 4.69
C GLY A 36 -16.54 -11.33 5.83
N HIS A 37 -15.85 -10.58 6.70
CA HIS A 37 -16.44 -10.15 7.95
C HIS A 37 -16.41 -8.66 8.24
N GLN A 38 -15.41 -7.92 7.75
CA GLN A 38 -15.23 -6.57 8.23
C GLN A 38 -14.44 -5.70 7.27
N ALA A 39 -14.61 -4.38 7.41
CA ALA A 39 -13.80 -3.42 6.70
C ALA A 39 -12.35 -3.50 7.14
N ASP A 40 -11.44 -3.23 6.23
CA ASP A 40 -10.02 -3.12 6.51
C ASP A 40 -9.56 -1.68 6.24
N ASN A 41 -8.83 -1.12 7.19
CA ASN A 41 -8.26 0.21 7.06
C ASN A 41 -6.91 0.13 6.37
N VAL A 42 -6.67 0.98 5.38
CA VAL A 42 -5.43 0.94 4.61
C VAL A 42 -4.76 2.30 4.52
N CYS A 43 -3.44 2.24 4.52
CA CYS A 43 -2.57 3.35 4.14
C CYS A 43 -1.64 2.85 3.05
N VAL A 44 -1.55 3.57 1.94
CA VAL A 44 -0.59 3.26 0.87
C VAL A 44 0.34 4.47 0.74
N PHE A 45 1.63 4.21 0.83
CA PHE A 45 2.59 5.30 0.93
C PHE A 45 3.93 4.93 0.30
N LEU A 46 4.67 5.97 -0.03
CA LEU A 46 6.07 5.87 -0.41
C LEU A 46 6.92 6.14 0.83
N GLU A 47 7.95 5.33 1.01
CA GLU A 47 8.87 5.52 2.12
C GLU A 47 10.30 5.52 1.60
N ASP A 48 11.04 6.57 1.95
CA ASP A 48 12.45 6.67 1.60
C ASP A 48 13.25 5.67 2.44
N SER A 49 13.90 4.75 1.77
CA SER A 49 14.70 3.73 2.46
C SER A 49 15.97 4.30 3.08
N LEU A 50 16.33 5.55 2.75
CA LEU A 50 17.45 6.26 3.37
C LEU A 50 16.95 7.15 4.51
N ALA A 51 16.04 6.64 5.31
CA ALA A 51 15.44 7.39 6.42
C ALA A 51 16.47 7.92 7.41
N SER A 52 17.64 7.31 7.49
CA SER A 52 18.72 7.80 8.35
C SER A 52 19.25 9.17 7.92
N ILE A 53 19.02 9.57 6.68
CA ILE A 53 19.42 10.89 6.18
C ILE A 53 18.36 11.93 6.51
N ASN A 54 17.11 11.51 6.59
CA ASN A 54 16.01 12.39 6.91
C ASN A 54 15.75 12.33 8.41
N THR A 55 16.22 13.34 9.11
CA THR A 55 16.20 13.36 10.58
C THR A 55 14.85 13.80 11.15
N ASP A 56 13.96 14.30 10.34
CA ASP A 56 12.65 14.73 10.82
C ASP A 56 11.71 13.53 10.88
N ALA A 57 11.24 13.22 12.07
CA ALA A 57 10.35 12.09 12.28
C ALA A 57 9.12 12.18 11.38
N GLY A 58 8.87 11.12 10.62
CA GLY A 58 7.69 11.04 9.76
C GLY A 58 7.82 11.72 8.41
N ASN A 59 8.92 12.40 8.14
CA ASN A 59 9.07 13.16 6.89
C ASN A 59 9.62 12.32 5.74
N ASN A 60 9.85 11.04 5.95
CA ASN A 60 10.29 10.13 4.91
C ASN A 60 9.15 9.37 4.24
N LYS A 61 7.90 9.70 4.58
CA LYS A 61 6.73 9.02 4.05
C LYS A 61 5.85 9.99 3.27
N PHE A 62 5.38 9.54 2.12
CA PHE A 62 4.45 10.30 1.29
C PHE A 62 3.26 9.42 0.97
N TYR A 63 2.07 9.80 1.41
CA TYR A 63 0.89 8.96 1.33
C TYR A 63 0.11 9.20 0.04
N PHE A 64 -0.20 8.13 -0.67
CA PHE A 64 -1.23 8.15 -1.70
C PHE A 64 -2.61 8.11 -1.07
N ILE A 65 -2.77 7.23 -0.07
CA ILE A 65 -3.99 7.19 0.75
C ILE A 65 -3.59 6.94 2.20
N LYS A 66 -4.38 7.50 3.11
CA LYS A 66 -4.14 7.33 4.54
C LYS A 66 -5.46 7.12 5.26
N ASP A 67 -5.51 6.06 6.07
CA ASP A 67 -6.64 5.74 6.94
C ASP A 67 -7.97 5.66 6.18
N VAL A 68 -7.98 4.94 5.07
CA VAL A 68 -9.18 4.70 4.29
C VAL A 68 -9.71 3.31 4.61
N ASP A 69 -10.99 3.23 5.00
CA ASP A 69 -11.65 1.96 5.23
C ASP A 69 -12.20 1.42 3.93
N ILE A 70 -11.85 0.18 3.61
CA ILE A 70 -12.39 -0.53 2.46
C ILE A 70 -13.44 -1.50 2.97
N PRO A 71 -14.73 -1.27 2.69
CA PRO A 71 -15.78 -2.18 3.14
C PRO A 71 -15.62 -3.58 2.56
N VAL A 72 -16.22 -4.54 3.25
CA VAL A 72 -16.25 -5.93 2.82
C VAL A 72 -16.77 -6.03 1.38
N GLY A 73 -16.06 -6.79 0.56
CA GLY A 73 -16.50 -7.07 -0.81
C GLY A 73 -16.34 -5.93 -1.79
N THR A 74 -15.64 -4.85 -1.41
CA THR A 74 -15.43 -3.70 -2.29
C THR A 74 -13.99 -3.56 -2.72
N THR A 75 -13.78 -2.79 -3.78
CA THR A 75 -12.45 -2.51 -4.31
C THR A 75 -12.22 -1.01 -4.36
N LEU A 76 -11.09 -0.58 -3.81
CA LEU A 76 -10.60 0.78 -3.96
C LEU A 76 -9.64 0.83 -5.13
N VAL A 77 -9.85 1.75 -6.05
CA VAL A 77 -9.00 1.87 -7.24
C VAL A 77 -8.37 3.25 -7.27
N LEU A 78 -7.04 3.29 -7.36
CA LEU A 78 -6.28 4.50 -7.65
C LEU A 78 -5.86 4.43 -9.11
N SER A 79 -6.44 5.28 -9.96
CA SER A 79 -6.28 5.15 -11.40
C SER A 79 -5.61 6.32 -12.11
N ASP A 80 -5.13 7.31 -11.36
CA ASP A 80 -4.57 8.53 -11.95
C ASP A 80 -3.04 8.57 -11.86
N ASN A 81 -2.37 7.72 -12.64
CA ASN A 81 -0.90 7.80 -12.75
C ASN A 81 -0.18 7.90 -11.41
N VAL A 82 -0.12 6.80 -10.71
CA VAL A 82 0.56 6.73 -9.40
C VAL A 82 2.05 6.48 -9.58
N SER A 83 2.69 7.25 -10.43
CA SER A 83 4.12 7.11 -10.69
C SER A 83 4.95 7.63 -9.53
N PHE A 84 6.12 7.03 -9.33
CA PHE A 84 7.03 7.48 -8.30
C PHE A 84 8.48 7.15 -8.66
N ASN A 85 9.42 7.76 -7.95
CA ASN A 85 10.83 7.50 -8.16
C ASN A 85 11.23 6.20 -7.47
N LYS A 86 11.25 5.12 -8.24
CA LYS A 86 11.58 3.78 -7.71
C LYS A 86 13.03 3.65 -7.27
N ASN A 87 13.89 4.58 -7.66
CA ASN A 87 15.29 4.54 -7.25
C ASN A 87 15.50 5.12 -5.85
N GLN A 88 14.49 5.78 -5.32
CA GLN A 88 14.56 6.44 -4.02
C GLN A 88 13.57 5.85 -3.01
N TYR A 89 12.39 5.44 -3.46
CA TYR A 89 11.29 5.08 -2.57
C TYR A 89 10.87 3.63 -2.71
N ASN A 90 10.42 3.06 -1.60
CA ASN A 90 9.63 1.82 -1.58
C ASN A 90 8.15 2.18 -1.61
N LEU A 91 7.36 1.44 -2.36
CA LEU A 91 5.89 1.53 -2.28
C LEU A 91 5.43 0.52 -1.24
N ARG A 92 4.79 1.00 -0.19
CA ARG A 92 4.42 0.18 0.96
C ARG A 92 2.95 0.35 1.30
N ILE A 93 2.43 -0.65 1.97
CA ILE A 93 1.07 -0.62 2.50
C ILE A 93 1.10 -1.04 3.97
N ILE A 94 0.30 -0.36 4.76
CA ILE A 94 -0.03 -0.84 6.10
C ILE A 94 -1.54 -0.96 6.17
N THR A 95 -2.01 -2.07 6.70
CA THR A 95 -3.43 -2.32 6.84
C THR A 95 -3.70 -2.84 8.24
N GLN A 96 -4.87 -2.51 8.74
CA GLN A 96 -5.32 -3.01 10.03
C GLN A 96 -6.81 -3.28 9.95
N ASN A 97 -7.23 -4.20 10.78
CA ASN A 97 -8.62 -4.51 10.89
C ASN A 97 -9.35 -3.35 11.58
N ALA A 98 -10.46 -2.93 11.01
CA ALA A 98 -11.15 -1.75 11.48
C ALA A 98 -11.89 -1.95 12.79
N SER A 99 -12.17 -3.18 13.22
CA SER A 99 -13.12 -3.35 14.31
C SER A 99 -12.68 -4.21 15.48
N ASP A 100 -12.00 -5.34 15.30
CA ASP A 100 -11.85 -6.25 16.44
C ASP A 100 -10.54 -7.02 16.50
N GLY A 101 -9.52 -6.55 15.81
CA GLY A 101 -8.23 -7.17 15.89
C GLY A 101 -8.05 -8.45 15.08
N GLY A 102 -9.00 -8.78 14.22
CA GLY A 102 -8.82 -9.86 13.27
C GLY A 102 -7.77 -9.53 12.23
N THR A 103 -7.37 -10.52 11.45
CA THR A 103 -6.40 -10.31 10.39
C THR A 103 -7.07 -9.71 9.15
N PRO A 104 -6.43 -8.74 8.50
CA PRO A 104 -6.95 -8.24 7.23
C PRO A 104 -6.78 -9.28 6.14
N ASN A 105 -7.55 -9.14 5.07
CA ASN A 105 -7.41 -9.99 3.89
C ASN A 105 -7.69 -9.15 2.65
N LEU A 106 -6.63 -8.69 2.02
CA LEU A 106 -6.70 -7.79 0.87
C LEU A 106 -5.99 -8.40 -0.32
N SER A 107 -6.58 -8.22 -1.49
CA SER A 107 -5.94 -8.54 -2.77
C SER A 107 -5.54 -7.25 -3.45
N ILE A 108 -4.28 -7.14 -3.86
CA ILE A 108 -3.73 -5.94 -4.49
C ILE A 108 -3.27 -6.28 -5.89
N ILE A 109 -3.71 -5.48 -6.86
CA ILE A 109 -3.26 -5.59 -8.25
C ILE A 109 -2.72 -4.23 -8.67
N ILE A 110 -1.48 -4.20 -9.12
CA ILE A 110 -0.83 -3.00 -9.62
C ILE A 110 -0.55 -3.18 -11.10
N LYS A 111 -0.99 -2.23 -11.88
CA LYS A 111 -0.77 -2.24 -13.34
C LYS A 111 0.01 -1.01 -13.78
#